data_18f3dffe9f637a9dab4760e788a94195
#
_entry.id   18f3dffe9f637a9dab4760e788a94195
#
_cell.length_a   1.000
_cell.length_b   1.000
_cell.length_c   1.000
_cell.angle_alpha   90.00
_cell.angle_beta   90.00
_cell.angle_gamma   90.00
#
_symmetry.space_group_name_H-M   'P 1'
#
loop_
_entity.id
_entity.type
_entity.pdbx_description
1 polymer ?
#
loop_
_entity_poly.entity_id
_entity_poly.type
_entity_poly.pdbx_seq_one_letter_code
_entity_poly.pdbx_strand_id
1 'polypeptide(L)'
;NNFRFINDFDDEEFIYWIEVNSRKSNSKLVATPLKIDSELQKNLYINLKQIIFTSATIAIGSNFSYFKESIGLEEDTLDKVIHSPFDYDKQMKVYIPDDIPNPSDRDFVDEISEFLKALLIKSRGKTFVLFTSYSALNYVYYLLRDEANGIELFIHGMAPRTHLVNMYVNGRNPVLFGTDSFWEGVDIKGKQLSSVIIVKLPFKVPSDPVTEAIIENITAQGKNSFIEYQI
;
A
#
# COMPACT_ATOMS: atom_id res chain seq x y z
N ASN A 1 5.33 -25.76 -21.99
CA ASN A 1 5.63 -24.86 -23.11
C ASN A 1 5.64 -23.39 -22.73
N ASN A 2 5.70 -23.09 -21.44
CA ASN A 2 5.73 -21.73 -20.91
C ASN A 2 6.94 -20.90 -21.43
N PHE A 3 8.05 -21.58 -21.74
CA PHE A 3 9.23 -20.90 -22.28
C PHE A 3 9.03 -20.37 -23.72
N ARG A 4 8.29 -21.09 -24.56
CA ARG A 4 7.92 -20.60 -25.89
C ARG A 4 6.99 -19.39 -25.80
N PHE A 5 5.96 -19.49 -24.99
CA PHE A 5 5.01 -18.39 -24.76
C PHE A 5 5.69 -17.08 -24.33
N ILE A 6 6.66 -17.16 -23.40
CA ILE A 6 7.40 -15.99 -22.95
C ILE A 6 8.38 -15.49 -24.01
N ASN A 7 8.94 -16.38 -24.83
CA ASN A 7 9.97 -16.02 -25.82
C ASN A 7 9.39 -15.39 -27.10
N ASP A 8 8.17 -15.77 -27.45
CA ASP A 8 7.56 -15.32 -28.70
C ASP A 8 6.95 -13.91 -28.57
N PHE A 9 6.65 -13.44 -27.35
CA PHE A 9 6.12 -12.10 -27.04
C PHE A 9 4.93 -11.68 -27.92
N ASP A 10 4.07 -12.64 -28.30
CA ASP A 10 3.08 -12.46 -29.33
C ASP A 10 1.64 -12.28 -28.80
N ASP A 11 1.45 -12.35 -27.51
CA ASP A 11 0.12 -12.17 -26.87
C ASP A 11 -0.01 -10.75 -26.32
N GLU A 12 -0.83 -9.95 -26.98
CA GLU A 12 -1.09 -8.55 -26.61
C GLU A 12 -1.88 -8.40 -25.28
N GLU A 13 -2.46 -9.49 -24.78
CA GLU A 13 -3.11 -9.51 -23.47
C GLU A 13 -2.12 -9.64 -22.31
N PHE A 14 -0.81 -9.87 -22.60
CA PHE A 14 0.23 -10.05 -21.62
C PHE A 14 1.29 -8.94 -21.65
N ILE A 15 1.81 -8.63 -20.48
CA ILE A 15 2.95 -7.74 -20.28
C ILE A 15 4.17 -8.61 -20.06
N TYR A 16 5.25 -8.31 -20.77
CA TYR A 16 6.51 -9.07 -20.70
C TYR A 16 7.64 -8.18 -20.23
N TRP A 17 8.45 -8.65 -19.29
CA TRP A 17 9.67 -7.95 -18.88
C TRP A 17 10.75 -8.88 -18.37
N ILE A 18 11.95 -8.34 -18.19
CA ILE A 18 13.10 -9.04 -17.64
C ILE A 18 13.47 -8.42 -16.30
N GLU A 19 13.41 -9.20 -15.24
CA GLU A 19 13.95 -8.81 -13.94
C GLU A 19 15.44 -9.21 -13.89
N VAL A 20 16.31 -8.23 -13.67
CA VAL A 20 17.76 -8.47 -13.57
C VAL A 20 18.20 -8.29 -12.13
N ASN A 21 18.70 -9.37 -11.52
CA ASN A 21 19.29 -9.30 -10.19
C ASN A 21 20.80 -9.11 -10.30
N SER A 22 21.25 -7.85 -10.21
CA SER A 22 22.65 -7.48 -10.33
C SER A 22 23.58 -8.13 -9.30
N ARG A 23 23.04 -8.53 -8.12
CA ARG A 23 23.84 -9.19 -7.06
C ARG A 23 24.06 -10.68 -7.31
N LYS A 24 23.18 -11.34 -8.05
CA LYS A 24 23.21 -12.81 -8.27
C LYS A 24 23.51 -13.21 -9.70
N SER A 25 23.72 -12.27 -10.62
CA SER A 25 23.89 -12.52 -12.06
C SER A 25 22.78 -13.39 -12.67
N ASN A 26 21.58 -13.34 -12.10
CA ASN A 26 20.44 -14.08 -12.58
C ASN A 26 19.42 -13.12 -13.20
N SER A 27 18.84 -13.54 -14.31
CA SER A 27 17.71 -12.85 -14.94
C SER A 27 16.47 -13.74 -14.90
N LYS A 28 15.31 -13.13 -14.74
CA LYS A 28 14.02 -13.80 -14.75
C LYS A 28 13.17 -13.18 -15.85
N LEU A 29 12.67 -14.00 -16.76
CA LEU A 29 11.66 -13.60 -17.74
C LEU A 29 10.30 -13.69 -17.06
N VAL A 30 9.51 -12.64 -17.17
CA VAL A 30 8.18 -12.54 -16.56
C VAL A 30 7.16 -12.23 -17.65
N ALA A 31 6.03 -12.91 -17.59
CA ALA A 31 4.83 -12.61 -18.35
C ALA A 31 3.65 -12.52 -17.37
N THR A 32 2.90 -11.45 -17.44
CA THR A 32 1.74 -11.22 -16.58
C THR A 32 0.57 -10.74 -17.43
N PRO A 33 -0.62 -11.29 -17.28
CA PRO A 33 -1.78 -10.80 -18.00
C PRO A 33 -2.09 -9.36 -17.60
N LEU A 34 -2.45 -8.52 -18.56
CA LEU A 34 -2.89 -7.15 -18.34
C LEU A 34 -4.20 -7.11 -17.54
N LYS A 35 -5.07 -8.09 -17.81
CA LYS A 35 -6.32 -8.32 -17.08
C LYS A 35 -6.38 -9.76 -16.59
N ILE A 36 -6.85 -9.95 -15.37
CA ILE A 36 -6.93 -11.27 -14.73
C ILE A 36 -8.32 -11.93 -14.87
N ASP A 37 -9.30 -11.22 -15.38
CA ASP A 37 -10.69 -11.64 -15.51
C ASP A 37 -10.84 -12.95 -16.27
N SER A 38 -10.27 -13.04 -17.47
CA SER A 38 -10.32 -14.24 -18.31
C SER A 38 -9.62 -15.43 -17.67
N GLU A 39 -8.51 -15.20 -16.97
CA GLU A 39 -7.79 -16.25 -16.27
C GLU A 39 -8.54 -16.77 -15.04
N LEU A 40 -9.21 -15.88 -14.31
CA LEU A 40 -10.07 -16.25 -13.19
C LEU A 40 -11.30 -17.05 -13.68
N GLN A 41 -11.91 -16.65 -14.78
CA GLN A 41 -13.02 -17.39 -15.39
C GLN A 41 -12.61 -18.83 -15.74
N LYS A 42 -11.51 -18.99 -16.45
CA LYS A 42 -11.04 -20.30 -16.95
C LYS A 42 -10.55 -21.22 -15.84
N ASN A 43 -9.85 -20.67 -14.86
CA ASN A 43 -9.08 -21.49 -13.91
C ASN A 43 -9.72 -21.55 -12.52
N LEU A 44 -10.56 -20.59 -12.14
CA LEU A 44 -11.16 -20.53 -10.81
C LEU A 44 -12.69 -20.69 -10.85
N TYR A 45 -13.41 -19.80 -11.54
CA TYR A 45 -14.86 -19.72 -11.40
C TYR A 45 -15.58 -20.96 -11.95
N ILE A 46 -15.12 -21.49 -13.07
CA ILE A 46 -15.71 -22.70 -13.67
C ILE A 46 -15.65 -23.94 -12.75
N ASN A 47 -14.69 -23.96 -11.85
CA ASN A 47 -14.45 -25.09 -10.96
C ASN A 47 -15.15 -24.96 -9.59
N LEU A 48 -15.79 -23.84 -9.31
CA LEU A 48 -16.41 -23.54 -8.01
C LEU A 48 -17.90 -23.33 -8.16
N LYS A 49 -18.66 -23.93 -7.23
CA LYS A 49 -20.12 -23.77 -7.18
C LYS A 49 -20.52 -22.42 -6.58
N GLN A 50 -19.71 -21.88 -5.71
CA GLN A 50 -19.96 -20.62 -5.01
C GLN A 50 -18.63 -20.01 -4.56
N ILE A 51 -18.53 -18.70 -4.67
CA ILE A 51 -17.39 -17.91 -4.19
C ILE A 51 -17.94 -16.74 -3.37
N ILE A 52 -17.31 -16.46 -2.25
CA ILE A 52 -17.60 -15.28 -1.44
C ILE A 52 -16.31 -14.48 -1.28
N PHE A 53 -16.31 -13.25 -1.78
CA PHE A 53 -15.23 -12.28 -1.58
C PHE A 53 -15.57 -11.39 -0.41
N THR A 54 -14.61 -11.15 0.46
CA THR A 54 -14.79 -10.29 1.63
C THR A 54 -13.52 -9.49 1.92
N SER A 55 -13.68 -8.18 2.05
CA SER A 55 -12.59 -7.27 2.42
C SER A 55 -13.17 -5.96 2.94
N ALA A 56 -12.37 -5.18 3.62
CA ALA A 56 -12.72 -3.83 4.04
C ALA A 56 -12.65 -2.80 2.89
N THR A 57 -12.03 -3.15 1.76
CA THR A 57 -11.68 -2.25 0.66
C THR A 57 -12.21 -2.67 -0.71
N ILE A 58 -13.15 -3.62 -0.77
CA ILE A 58 -13.77 -4.08 -2.03
C ILE A 58 -14.66 -3.00 -2.65
N ALA A 59 -15.34 -2.21 -1.82
CA ALA A 59 -16.27 -1.20 -2.29
C ALA A 59 -15.71 0.21 -2.07
N ILE A 60 -15.96 1.10 -3.01
CA ILE A 60 -15.75 2.54 -2.86
C ILE A 60 -17.11 3.16 -2.49
N GLY A 61 -17.27 3.51 -1.21
CA GLY A 61 -18.58 3.84 -0.66
C GLY A 61 -19.51 2.62 -0.66
N SER A 62 -20.49 2.61 -1.57
CA SER A 62 -21.41 1.47 -1.77
C SER A 62 -21.28 0.88 -3.19
N ASN A 63 -20.26 1.27 -3.96
CA ASN A 63 -20.07 0.85 -5.32
C ASN A 63 -19.03 -0.27 -5.43
N PHE A 64 -19.41 -1.40 -6.03
CA PHE A 64 -18.56 -2.58 -6.24
C PHE A 64 -18.09 -2.72 -7.68
N SER A 65 -18.48 -1.84 -8.61
CA SER A 65 -18.23 -2.00 -10.07
C SER A 65 -16.74 -2.16 -10.37
N TYR A 66 -15.88 -1.33 -9.77
CA TYR A 66 -14.44 -1.45 -9.97
C TYR A 66 -13.89 -2.85 -9.62
N PHE A 67 -14.31 -3.39 -8.48
CA PHE A 67 -13.90 -4.73 -8.08
C PHE A 67 -14.47 -5.80 -9.00
N LYS A 68 -15.77 -5.73 -9.31
CA LYS A 68 -16.43 -6.68 -10.22
C LYS A 68 -15.75 -6.72 -11.58
N GLU A 69 -15.51 -5.56 -12.18
CA GLU A 69 -14.81 -5.43 -13.46
C GLU A 69 -13.37 -5.97 -13.38
N SER A 70 -12.63 -5.65 -12.32
CA SER A 70 -11.22 -6.03 -12.21
C SER A 70 -10.99 -7.54 -12.11
N ILE A 71 -11.96 -8.29 -11.62
CA ILE A 71 -11.90 -9.75 -11.47
C ILE A 71 -12.90 -10.51 -12.36
N GLY A 72 -13.58 -9.82 -13.28
CA GLY A 72 -14.48 -10.43 -14.26
C GLY A 72 -15.77 -10.99 -13.68
N LEU A 73 -16.35 -10.36 -12.66
CA LEU A 73 -17.69 -10.72 -12.17
C LEU A 73 -18.77 -10.00 -12.98
N GLU A 74 -19.92 -10.66 -13.10
CA GLU A 74 -21.11 -10.07 -13.72
C GLU A 74 -21.68 -8.95 -12.83
N GLU A 75 -22.28 -7.93 -13.43
CA GLU A 75 -22.81 -6.76 -12.72
C GLU A 75 -23.91 -7.13 -11.72
N ASP A 76 -24.73 -8.15 -12.03
CA ASP A 76 -25.79 -8.67 -11.18
C ASP A 76 -25.31 -9.59 -10.04
N THR A 77 -24.00 -9.80 -9.91
CA THR A 77 -23.42 -10.53 -8.78
C THR A 77 -23.83 -9.87 -7.46
N LEU A 78 -24.38 -10.68 -6.54
CA LEU A 78 -24.86 -10.17 -5.25
C LEU A 78 -23.73 -9.53 -4.45
N ASP A 79 -23.98 -8.35 -3.95
CA ASP A 79 -23.07 -7.61 -3.10
C ASP A 79 -23.74 -7.08 -1.84
N LYS A 80 -22.94 -6.79 -0.82
CA LYS A 80 -23.45 -6.25 0.45
C LYS A 80 -22.37 -5.46 1.18
N VAL A 81 -22.71 -4.22 1.55
CA VAL A 81 -21.92 -3.43 2.49
C VAL A 81 -22.38 -3.74 3.92
N ILE A 82 -21.43 -4.05 4.79
CA ILE A 82 -21.65 -4.13 6.23
C ILE A 82 -20.93 -2.94 6.84
N HIS A 83 -21.69 -1.99 7.36
CA HIS A 83 -21.14 -0.77 7.93
C HIS A 83 -20.33 -1.05 9.20
N SER A 84 -19.32 -0.24 9.42
CA SER A 84 -18.51 -0.28 10.64
C SER A 84 -19.38 0.02 11.86
N PRO A 85 -19.19 -0.70 12.99
CA PRO A 85 -19.84 -0.39 14.25
C PRO A 85 -19.24 0.84 14.96
N PHE A 86 -18.15 1.40 14.45
CA PHE A 86 -17.49 2.54 15.06
C PHE A 86 -18.08 3.86 14.58
N ASP A 87 -18.31 4.78 15.53
CA ASP A 87 -18.71 6.16 15.28
C ASP A 87 -17.45 7.00 15.01
N TYR A 88 -17.03 7.06 13.75
CA TYR A 88 -15.80 7.76 13.36
C TYR A 88 -15.84 9.26 13.64
N ASP A 89 -17.00 9.90 13.57
CA ASP A 89 -17.14 11.32 13.84
C ASP A 89 -16.80 11.68 15.30
N LYS A 90 -17.04 10.74 16.21
CA LYS A 90 -16.71 10.90 17.64
C LYS A 90 -15.36 10.31 18.04
N GLN A 91 -14.93 9.25 17.35
CA GLN A 91 -13.80 8.43 17.79
C GLN A 91 -12.51 8.75 17.04
N MET A 92 -12.58 9.44 15.88
CA MET A 92 -11.42 9.75 15.05
C MET A 92 -11.34 11.26 14.77
N LYS A 93 -10.12 11.77 14.67
CA LYS A 93 -9.83 13.10 14.14
C LYS A 93 -8.79 12.99 13.05
N VAL A 94 -9.07 13.58 11.90
CA VAL A 94 -8.12 13.68 10.78
C VAL A 94 -7.55 15.09 10.76
N TYR A 95 -6.23 15.20 10.68
CA TYR A 95 -5.51 16.44 10.52
C TYR A 95 -4.73 16.40 9.21
N ILE A 96 -4.92 17.39 8.37
CA ILE A 96 -4.19 17.58 7.13
C ILE A 96 -3.48 18.93 7.26
N PRO A 97 -2.16 18.92 7.54
CA PRO A 97 -1.40 20.17 7.62
C PRO A 97 -1.31 20.81 6.23
N ASP A 98 -1.43 22.14 6.19
CA ASP A 98 -1.36 22.94 4.96
C ASP A 98 -0.07 23.80 4.87
N ASP A 99 0.75 23.75 5.92
CA ASP A 99 2.01 24.49 6.09
C ASP A 99 3.27 23.62 5.83
N ILE A 100 3.08 22.41 5.30
CA ILE A 100 4.17 21.50 4.93
C ILE A 100 4.39 21.53 3.41
N PRO A 101 5.66 21.49 2.92
CA PRO A 101 5.95 21.40 1.49
C PRO A 101 5.27 20.21 0.79
N ASN A 102 5.13 20.28 -0.53
CA ASN A 102 4.59 19.14 -1.27
C ASN A 102 5.54 17.93 -1.18
N PRO A 103 5.00 16.69 -1.18
CA PRO A 103 5.81 15.47 -1.15
C PRO A 103 6.80 15.30 -2.31
N SER A 104 6.70 16.12 -3.37
CA SER A 104 7.63 16.17 -4.50
C SER A 104 8.77 17.18 -4.32
N ASP A 105 8.68 18.06 -3.33
CA ASP A 105 9.67 19.09 -3.09
C ASP A 105 10.94 18.50 -2.44
N ARG A 106 12.08 19.13 -2.70
CA ARG A 106 13.37 18.61 -2.23
C ARG A 106 13.56 18.66 -0.72
N ASP A 107 12.98 19.65 -0.09
CA ASP A 107 13.03 19.93 1.35
C ASP A 107 11.93 19.20 2.14
N PHE A 108 11.00 18.53 1.45
CA PHE A 108 9.87 17.83 2.09
C PHE A 108 10.31 16.89 3.22
N VAL A 109 11.36 16.07 2.99
CA VAL A 109 11.77 15.06 3.98
C VAL A 109 12.40 15.69 5.21
N ASP A 110 13.10 16.81 5.06
CA ASP A 110 13.69 17.56 6.17
C ASP A 110 12.59 18.23 7.00
N GLU A 111 11.68 18.96 6.35
CA GLU A 111 10.57 19.63 7.01
C GLU A 111 9.62 18.65 7.72
N ILE A 112 9.27 17.55 7.07
CA ILE A 112 8.43 16.53 7.71
C ILE A 112 9.14 15.87 8.91
N SER A 113 10.47 15.79 8.90
CA SER A 113 11.24 15.25 10.02
C SER A 113 11.11 16.14 11.26
N GLU A 114 11.25 17.45 11.12
CA GLU A 114 11.06 18.40 12.22
C GLU A 114 9.61 18.40 12.71
N PHE A 115 8.65 18.36 11.82
CA PHE A 115 7.23 18.23 12.18
C PHE A 115 6.95 16.95 12.95
N LEU A 116 7.44 15.80 12.47
CA LEU A 116 7.29 14.52 13.14
C LEU A 116 7.93 14.51 14.52
N LYS A 117 9.13 15.06 14.67
CA LYS A 117 9.81 15.20 15.96
C LYS A 117 8.92 15.91 16.97
N ALA A 118 8.42 17.09 16.64
CA ALA A 118 7.56 17.88 17.51
C ALA A 118 6.27 17.11 17.88
N LEU A 119 5.66 16.45 16.88
CA LEU A 119 4.42 15.69 17.08
C LEU A 119 4.62 14.43 17.93
N LEU A 120 5.68 13.66 17.70
CA LEU A 120 5.97 12.42 18.41
C LEU A 120 6.31 12.69 19.89
N ILE A 121 7.08 13.74 20.17
CA ILE A 121 7.35 14.18 21.56
C ILE A 121 6.03 14.56 22.26
N LYS A 122 5.16 15.27 21.58
CA LYS A 122 3.89 15.76 22.11
C LYS A 122 2.88 14.64 22.34
N SER A 123 2.82 13.66 21.43
CA SER A 123 1.91 12.50 21.49
C SER A 123 2.34 11.47 22.53
N ARG A 124 3.58 11.48 22.99
CA ARG A 124 4.16 10.47 23.87
C ARG A 124 4.12 9.05 23.31
N GLY A 125 4.39 8.91 22.03
CA GLY A 125 4.40 7.61 21.35
C GLY A 125 3.02 7.07 21.01
N LYS A 126 2.87 5.74 21.01
CA LYS A 126 1.68 5.00 20.59
C LYS A 126 1.24 5.36 19.17
N THR A 127 2.21 5.52 18.30
CA THR A 127 2.05 6.08 16.96
C THR A 127 2.66 5.15 15.92
N PHE A 128 1.91 4.94 14.81
CA PHE A 128 2.49 4.45 13.57
C PHE A 128 2.77 5.61 12.64
N VAL A 129 3.93 5.58 12.00
CA VAL A 129 4.30 6.52 10.93
C VAL A 129 4.51 5.72 9.67
N LEU A 130 3.67 5.93 8.67
CA LEU A 130 3.63 5.16 7.44
C LEU A 130 4.31 5.93 6.30
N PHE A 131 5.35 5.31 5.76
CA PHE A 131 6.15 5.81 4.65
C PHE A 131 5.87 5.01 3.38
N THR A 132 6.12 5.60 2.23
CA THR A 132 6.04 4.94 0.92
C THR A 132 7.41 4.47 0.40
N SER A 133 8.50 4.76 1.12
CA SER A 133 9.84 4.30 0.75
C SER A 133 10.73 4.06 1.96
N TYR A 134 11.60 3.06 1.84
CA TYR A 134 12.62 2.78 2.86
C TYR A 134 13.68 3.89 2.96
N SER A 135 13.94 4.62 1.88
CA SER A 135 14.91 5.72 1.90
C SER A 135 14.43 6.86 2.81
N ALA A 136 13.20 7.31 2.63
CA ALA A 136 12.60 8.35 3.49
C ALA A 136 12.48 7.86 4.94
N LEU A 137 11.99 6.64 5.17
CA LEU A 137 11.89 6.04 6.50
C LEU A 137 13.23 6.04 7.23
N ASN A 138 14.30 5.54 6.59
CA ASN A 138 15.61 5.47 7.19
C ASN A 138 16.19 6.87 7.46
N TYR A 139 16.03 7.80 6.52
CA TYR A 139 16.51 9.17 6.68
C TYR A 139 15.87 9.83 7.91
N VAL A 140 14.57 9.82 8.02
CA VAL A 140 13.81 10.37 9.15
C VAL A 140 14.21 9.66 10.47
N TYR A 141 14.36 8.33 10.43
CA TYR A 141 14.82 7.58 11.59
C TYR A 141 16.18 8.06 12.10
N TYR A 142 17.16 8.21 11.21
CA TYR A 142 18.50 8.67 11.58
C TYR A 142 18.51 10.07 12.17
N LEU A 143 17.64 10.95 11.73
CA LEU A 143 17.49 12.29 12.30
C LEU A 143 16.87 12.26 13.70
N LEU A 144 15.89 11.37 13.92
CA LEU A 144 15.08 11.40 15.15
C LEU A 144 15.59 10.47 16.28
N ARG A 145 16.34 9.41 15.97
CA ARG A 145 16.70 8.34 16.91
C ARG A 145 17.39 8.83 18.20
N ASP A 146 18.24 9.86 18.06
CA ASP A 146 19.04 10.39 19.19
C ASP A 146 18.31 11.54 19.92
N GLU A 147 17.23 12.05 19.33
CA GLU A 147 16.46 13.18 19.84
C GLU A 147 15.08 12.81 20.40
N ALA A 148 14.62 11.60 20.16
CA ALA A 148 13.31 11.10 20.58
C ALA A 148 13.28 10.69 22.07
N ASN A 149 13.63 11.61 22.97
CA ASN A 149 13.71 11.35 24.39
C ASN A 149 12.42 10.79 24.99
N GLY A 150 12.51 9.59 25.59
CA GLY A 150 11.39 8.91 26.23
C GLY A 150 10.45 8.17 25.28
N ILE A 151 10.82 8.05 23.99
CA ILE A 151 10.11 7.29 22.94
C ILE A 151 10.98 6.11 22.53
N GLU A 152 10.39 4.94 22.41
CA GLU A 152 11.02 3.77 21.81
C GLU A 152 10.68 3.72 20.32
N LEU A 153 11.69 3.96 19.48
CA LEU A 153 11.54 4.07 18.04
C LEU A 153 11.93 2.76 17.36
N PHE A 154 10.95 2.13 16.70
CA PHE A 154 11.11 0.91 15.93
C PHE A 154 10.97 1.21 14.43
N ILE A 155 11.71 0.51 13.59
CA ILE A 155 11.63 0.69 12.12
C ILE A 155 11.45 -0.63 11.39
N HIS A 156 10.70 -0.58 10.30
CA HIS A 156 10.60 -1.70 9.37
C HIS A 156 11.98 -2.08 8.80
N GLY A 157 12.32 -3.36 8.88
CA GLY A 157 13.65 -3.87 8.51
C GLY A 157 14.59 -4.14 9.71
N MET A 158 14.32 -3.58 10.89
CA MET A 158 15.09 -3.87 12.10
C MET A 158 14.91 -5.32 12.57
N ALA A 159 13.72 -5.88 12.41
CA ALA A 159 13.36 -7.24 12.76
C ALA A 159 12.19 -7.75 11.89
N PRO A 160 11.87 -9.06 11.92
CA PRO A 160 10.66 -9.57 11.28
C PRO A 160 9.40 -8.84 11.75
N ARG A 161 8.43 -8.63 10.86
CA ARG A 161 7.21 -7.85 11.12
C ARG A 161 6.50 -8.23 12.42
N THR A 162 6.28 -9.52 12.65
CA THR A 162 5.60 -10.02 13.86
C THR A 162 6.34 -9.64 15.13
N HIS A 163 7.68 -9.69 15.09
CA HIS A 163 8.51 -9.31 16.20
C HIS A 163 8.45 -7.80 16.46
N LEU A 164 8.49 -6.98 15.41
CA LEU A 164 8.34 -5.52 15.51
C LEU A 164 6.99 -5.13 16.12
N VAL A 165 5.90 -5.78 15.71
CA VAL A 165 4.58 -5.54 16.32
C VAL A 165 4.58 -5.90 17.78
N ASN A 166 5.20 -7.03 18.17
CA ASN A 166 5.33 -7.42 19.58
C ASN A 166 6.18 -6.42 20.40
N MET A 167 7.29 -5.94 19.83
CA MET A 167 8.13 -4.91 20.48
C MET A 167 7.33 -3.62 20.68
N TYR A 168 6.59 -3.20 19.65
CA TYR A 168 5.73 -2.02 19.72
C TYR A 168 4.66 -2.15 20.81
N VAL A 169 3.94 -3.28 20.85
CA VAL A 169 2.85 -3.51 21.81
C VAL A 169 3.35 -3.49 23.26
N ASN A 170 4.58 -3.98 23.51
CA ASN A 170 5.19 -4.04 24.84
C ASN A 170 6.08 -2.83 25.15
N GLY A 171 6.29 -1.95 24.20
CA GLY A 171 7.18 -0.80 24.34
C GLY A 171 6.61 0.30 25.24
N ARG A 172 7.52 1.08 25.80
CA ARG A 172 7.17 2.29 26.53
C ARG A 172 7.14 3.49 25.58
N ASN A 173 5.95 4.09 25.40
CA ASN A 173 5.76 5.17 24.44
C ASN A 173 6.24 4.77 23.02
N PRO A 174 5.78 3.63 22.47
CA PRO A 174 6.34 3.10 21.24
C PRO A 174 5.93 3.92 20.01
N VAL A 175 6.84 4.04 19.06
CA VAL A 175 6.61 4.58 17.73
C VAL A 175 7.15 3.58 16.71
N LEU A 176 6.37 3.24 15.70
CA LEU A 176 6.79 2.34 14.64
C LEU A 176 6.76 3.06 13.29
N PHE A 177 7.91 3.11 12.63
CA PHE A 177 8.03 3.54 11.25
C PHE A 177 7.88 2.34 10.32
N GLY A 178 6.82 2.33 9.52
CA GLY A 178 6.47 1.25 8.61
C GLY A 178 6.39 1.67 7.15
N THR A 179 6.64 0.69 6.26
CA THR A 179 6.35 0.78 4.81
C THR A 179 5.48 -0.40 4.42
N ASP A 180 4.97 -0.43 3.21
CA ASP A 180 4.29 -1.56 2.54
C ASP A 180 3.45 -2.45 3.48
N SER A 181 4.07 -3.50 4.03
CA SER A 181 3.38 -4.49 4.85
C SER A 181 2.79 -3.96 6.16
N PHE A 182 3.09 -2.73 6.55
CA PHE A 182 2.49 -2.08 7.72
C PHE A 182 1.28 -1.22 7.39
N TRP A 183 0.99 -1.00 6.11
CA TRP A 183 -0.22 -0.30 5.67
C TRP A 183 -1.48 -1.13 5.89
N GLU A 184 -1.35 -2.46 5.85
CA GLU A 184 -2.46 -3.40 5.99
C GLU A 184 -2.11 -4.55 6.92
N GLY A 185 -3.14 -5.25 7.43
CA GLY A 185 -2.98 -6.49 8.19
C GLY A 185 -2.27 -6.35 9.53
N VAL A 186 -2.29 -5.19 10.17
CA VAL A 186 -1.84 -4.99 11.55
C VAL A 186 -3.05 -4.71 12.43
N ASP A 187 -3.29 -5.59 13.39
CA ASP A 187 -4.35 -5.42 14.40
C ASP A 187 -3.74 -5.14 15.76
N ILE A 188 -3.89 -3.90 16.24
CA ILE A 188 -3.46 -3.48 17.57
C ILE A 188 -4.65 -2.96 18.34
N LYS A 189 -5.02 -3.68 19.39
CA LYS A 189 -6.24 -3.42 20.15
C LYS A 189 -6.06 -2.30 21.18
N GLY A 190 -7.10 -1.49 21.29
CA GLY A 190 -7.27 -0.53 22.37
C GLY A 190 -6.32 0.66 22.29
N LYS A 191 -5.88 1.12 23.47
CA LYS A 191 -5.12 2.37 23.63
C LYS A 191 -3.63 2.27 23.24
N GLN A 192 -3.18 1.14 22.70
CA GLN A 192 -1.78 0.95 22.34
C GLN A 192 -1.41 1.61 21.00
N LEU A 193 -2.39 1.79 20.13
CA LEU A 193 -2.25 2.60 18.92
C LEU A 193 -3.29 3.73 18.96
N SER A 194 -2.83 4.95 19.15
CA SER A 194 -3.69 6.14 19.26
C SER A 194 -3.52 7.12 18.11
N SER A 195 -2.46 7.00 17.36
CA SER A 195 -2.15 7.87 16.22
C SER A 195 -1.60 7.08 15.05
N VAL A 196 -2.05 7.42 13.85
CA VAL A 196 -1.45 6.98 12.59
C VAL A 196 -1.10 8.22 11.78
N ILE A 197 0.16 8.32 11.38
CA ILE A 197 0.66 9.42 10.56
C ILE A 197 0.99 8.84 9.19
N ILE A 198 0.39 9.38 8.16
CA ILE A 198 0.65 9.05 6.77
C ILE A 198 1.53 10.16 6.19
N VAL A 199 2.79 9.85 5.93
CA VAL A 199 3.76 10.82 5.42
C VAL A 199 3.47 11.18 3.97
N LYS A 200 3.06 10.17 3.18
CA LYS A 200 2.68 10.32 1.78
C LYS A 200 1.69 9.21 1.41
N LEU A 201 0.72 9.52 0.56
CA LEU A 201 -0.21 8.50 0.07
C LEU A 201 0.51 7.46 -0.82
N PRO A 202 0.16 6.17 -0.71
CA PRO A 202 0.86 5.07 -1.37
C PRO A 202 0.37 4.88 -2.82
N PHE A 203 0.56 5.88 -3.67
CA PHE A 203 0.29 5.73 -5.10
C PHE A 203 1.23 4.69 -5.72
N LYS A 204 0.72 3.96 -6.70
CA LYS A 204 1.50 2.97 -7.45
C LYS A 204 2.64 3.64 -8.19
N VAL A 205 3.78 2.95 -8.26
CA VAL A 205 4.99 3.48 -8.90
C VAL A 205 4.82 3.43 -10.43
N PRO A 206 4.85 4.57 -11.15
CA PRO A 206 4.61 4.57 -12.60
C PRO A 206 5.61 3.74 -13.41
N SER A 207 6.82 3.54 -12.89
CA SER A 207 7.87 2.73 -13.55
C SER A 207 7.80 1.23 -13.22
N ASP A 208 6.80 0.78 -12.47
CA ASP A 208 6.50 -0.66 -12.36
C ASP A 208 5.92 -1.15 -13.69
N PRO A 209 6.42 -2.26 -14.28
CA PRO A 209 6.02 -2.69 -15.61
C PRO A 209 4.52 -2.91 -15.78
N VAL A 210 3.85 -3.44 -14.76
CA VAL A 210 2.40 -3.66 -14.79
C VAL A 210 1.66 -2.32 -14.70
N THR A 211 2.11 -1.45 -13.82
CA THR A 211 1.55 -0.11 -13.65
C THR A 211 1.71 0.72 -14.92
N GLU A 212 2.89 0.69 -15.54
CA GLU A 212 3.19 1.39 -16.79
C GLU A 212 2.25 0.93 -17.92
N ALA A 213 2.13 -0.36 -18.14
CA ALA A 213 1.26 -0.92 -19.17
C ALA A 213 -0.23 -0.59 -18.94
N ILE A 214 -0.71 -0.61 -17.70
CA ILE A 214 -2.08 -0.21 -17.38
C ILE A 214 -2.28 1.28 -17.66
N ILE A 215 -1.34 2.14 -17.28
CA ILE A 215 -1.35 3.58 -17.56
C ILE A 215 -1.40 3.84 -19.08
N GLU A 216 -0.56 3.15 -19.84
CA GLU A 216 -0.55 3.26 -21.31
C GLU A 216 -1.89 2.83 -21.92
N ASN A 217 -2.45 1.72 -21.49
CA ASN A 217 -3.74 1.22 -21.97
C ASN A 217 -4.87 2.21 -21.69
N ILE A 218 -4.95 2.74 -20.46
CA ILE A 218 -5.97 3.74 -20.08
C ILE A 218 -5.79 5.03 -20.89
N THR A 219 -4.55 5.47 -21.07
CA THR A 219 -4.24 6.69 -21.83
C THR A 219 -4.57 6.53 -23.30
N ALA A 220 -4.32 5.37 -23.91
CA ALA A 220 -4.69 5.05 -25.29
C ALA A 220 -6.22 5.10 -25.51
N GLN A 221 -7.01 4.85 -24.46
CA GLN A 221 -8.47 5.01 -24.48
C GLN A 221 -8.93 6.46 -24.30
N GLY A 222 -8.01 7.43 -24.19
CA GLY A 222 -8.32 8.85 -23.98
C GLY A 222 -8.77 9.20 -22.57
N LYS A 223 -8.56 8.32 -21.59
CA LYS A 223 -8.92 8.51 -20.20
C LYS A 223 -7.74 9.04 -19.37
N ASN A 224 -8.04 9.62 -18.20
CA ASN A 224 -7.04 10.06 -17.25
C ASN A 224 -6.60 8.88 -16.37
N SER A 225 -5.41 8.36 -16.63
CA SER A 225 -4.88 7.19 -15.92
C SER A 225 -4.67 7.41 -14.41
N PHE A 226 -4.43 8.64 -13.97
CA PHE A 226 -4.32 8.94 -12.54
C PHE A 226 -5.67 8.76 -11.82
N ILE A 227 -6.75 9.28 -12.41
CA ILE A 227 -8.08 9.16 -11.82
C ILE A 227 -8.59 7.72 -11.89
N GLU A 228 -8.40 7.05 -13.03
CA GLU A 228 -8.95 5.70 -13.29
C GLU A 228 -8.20 4.58 -12.54
N TYR A 229 -6.93 4.80 -12.15
CA TYR A 229 -6.09 3.73 -11.62
C TYR A 229 -5.41 4.04 -10.28
N GLN A 230 -5.21 5.31 -9.92
CA GLN A 230 -4.53 5.70 -8.68
C GLN A 230 -5.51 6.16 -7.59
N ILE A 231 -6.69 6.65 -7.96
CA ILE A 231 -7.75 7.11 -7.08
C ILE A 231 -8.94 6.16 -7.11
#